data_a1aee6f99e4712f75d2d03f9de88c503
#
_entry.id   a1aee6f99e4712f75d2d03f9de88c503
#
_cell.length_a   1.000
_cell.length_b   1.000
_cell.length_c   1.000
_cell.angle_alpha   90.00
_cell.angle_beta   90.00
_cell.angle_gamma   90.00
#
_symmetry.space_group_name_H-M   'P 1'
#
loop_
_entity.id
_entity.type
_entity.pdbx_description
1 polymer ?
#
loop_
_entity_poly.entity_id
_entity_poly.type
_entity_poly.pdbx_seq_one_letter_code
_entity_poly.pdbx_strand_id
1 'polypeptide(L)'
;MIESNATYRGWFVGGDQGGDLGNERFVVEHVQGHGALGAHFVAAKATLKMGDSPSVARLLRGDPDDPTRPSWGGQFVPLWGHRTTVFEGWTNGEDSAEVFGITEFVVPMPQGWGDHHWAQMIFDESQPPSQAWVTEDTLRFRFAPRDAKLWPYRVESNHPSFQGVEGAFTAQAPSLARTRDTAAHHPQWWIDDPDPALREGVHPGARSVSQWRAAFLKDFAERMDRCLPQP
;
A
#
# COMPACT_ATOMS: atom_id res chain seq x y z
N MET A 1 7.62 -5.81 12.25
CA MET A 1 7.38 -5.52 10.81
C MET A 1 6.68 -4.18 10.71
N ILE A 2 7.01 -3.39 9.70
CA ILE A 2 6.30 -2.14 9.37
C ILE A 2 5.64 -2.33 8.02
N GLU A 3 4.33 -2.17 7.99
CA GLU A 3 3.54 -2.15 6.77
C GLU A 3 3.19 -0.70 6.45
N SER A 4 3.79 -0.14 5.40
CA SER A 4 3.62 1.27 5.06
C SER A 4 3.39 1.47 3.57
N ASN A 5 2.34 2.22 3.27
CA ASN A 5 2.10 2.76 1.93
C ASN A 5 2.59 4.22 1.81
N ALA A 6 2.75 4.89 2.94
CA ALA A 6 3.12 6.30 3.01
C ALA A 6 4.53 6.54 2.46
N THR A 7 5.50 5.72 2.82
CA THR A 7 6.90 5.88 2.41
C THR A 7 7.05 5.81 0.89
N TYR A 8 6.36 4.85 0.25
CA TYR A 8 6.41 4.71 -1.20
C TYR A 8 5.98 5.98 -1.93
N ARG A 9 4.94 6.64 -1.44
CA ARG A 9 4.41 7.87 -2.05
C ARG A 9 5.22 9.11 -1.68
N GLY A 10 5.84 9.11 -0.54
CA GLY A 10 6.56 10.27 -0.01
C GLY A 10 7.95 10.49 -0.61
N TRP A 11 8.56 9.45 -1.18
CA TRP A 11 9.94 9.50 -1.65
C TRP A 11 10.08 9.94 -3.11
N PHE A 12 11.17 9.55 -3.77
CA PHE A 12 11.62 10.05 -5.07
C PHE A 12 10.56 10.06 -6.18
N VAL A 13 9.68 9.10 -6.19
CA VAL A 13 8.71 8.93 -7.25
C VAL A 13 7.49 9.80 -6.99
N GLY A 14 7.68 10.96 -6.70
CA GLY A 14 6.75 12.04 -6.76
C GLY A 14 5.35 11.83 -6.31
N GLY A 15 4.56 11.14 -6.66
CA GLY A 15 3.13 11.13 -6.34
C GLY A 15 2.54 12.54 -6.45
N ASP A 16 1.35 12.70 -5.97
CA ASP A 16 0.54 13.90 -6.09
C ASP A 16 1.04 15.12 -5.27
N GLN A 17 2.22 15.00 -4.69
CA GLN A 17 2.68 15.94 -3.66
C GLN A 17 3.50 17.08 -4.18
N GLY A 18 3.19 17.46 -5.34
CA GLY A 18 3.48 18.75 -5.89
C GLY A 18 4.96 19.10 -5.97
N GLY A 19 5.28 19.70 -7.02
CA GLY A 19 6.55 20.34 -7.23
C GLY A 19 7.65 19.40 -7.69
N ASP A 20 8.78 19.98 -7.87
CA ASP A 20 9.95 19.37 -8.48
C ASP A 20 10.77 18.53 -7.52
N LEU A 21 10.34 18.39 -6.26
CA LEU A 21 11.06 17.60 -5.26
C LEU A 21 10.98 16.11 -5.59
N GLY A 22 12.11 15.47 -5.81
CA GLY A 22 12.22 14.06 -6.13
C GLY A 22 11.78 13.65 -7.53
N ASN A 23 11.52 14.62 -8.40
CA ASN A 23 11.18 14.41 -9.81
C ASN A 23 12.42 14.49 -10.71
N GLU A 24 12.20 14.57 -12.02
CA GLU A 24 13.25 14.63 -13.03
C GLU A 24 14.23 15.78 -12.80
N ARG A 25 13.74 16.96 -12.44
CA ARG A 25 14.57 18.14 -12.21
C ARG A 25 15.54 17.92 -11.05
N PHE A 26 15.07 17.40 -9.94
CA PHE A 26 15.95 17.06 -8.80
C PHE A 26 17.03 16.07 -9.20
N VAL A 27 16.68 15.04 -9.97
CA VAL A 27 17.65 14.04 -10.44
C VAL A 27 18.71 14.67 -11.34
N VAL A 28 18.32 15.56 -12.24
CA VAL A 28 19.25 16.25 -13.14
C VAL A 28 20.20 17.16 -12.35
N GLU A 29 19.68 17.95 -11.42
CA GLU A 29 20.45 18.93 -10.68
C GLU A 29 21.39 18.32 -9.62
N HIS A 30 20.96 17.24 -8.96
CA HIS A 30 21.60 16.75 -7.74
C HIS A 30 22.10 15.30 -7.79
N VAL A 31 21.82 14.58 -8.87
CA VAL A 31 22.22 13.17 -8.97
C VAL A 31 22.98 12.88 -10.25
N GLN A 32 22.46 13.32 -11.38
CA GLN A 32 23.10 13.14 -12.67
C GLN A 32 24.44 13.88 -12.70
N GLY A 33 25.49 13.19 -13.12
CA GLY A 33 26.82 13.79 -13.14
C GLY A 33 27.61 13.68 -11.82
N HIS A 34 27.02 13.13 -10.77
CA HIS A 34 27.68 12.91 -9.48
C HIS A 34 28.46 11.57 -9.46
N GLY A 35 29.45 11.47 -10.35
CA GLY A 35 30.32 10.29 -10.44
C GLY A 35 29.60 9.00 -10.88
N ALA A 36 30.24 7.87 -10.61
CA ALA A 36 29.72 6.56 -11.00
C ALA A 36 28.38 6.20 -10.33
N LEU A 37 28.17 6.64 -9.08
CA LEU A 37 26.94 6.36 -8.35
C LEU A 37 25.77 7.12 -8.97
N GLY A 38 25.94 8.40 -9.32
CA GLY A 38 24.91 9.19 -10.00
C GLY A 38 24.56 8.63 -11.37
N ALA A 39 25.53 8.23 -12.15
CA ALA A 39 25.30 7.59 -13.44
C ALA A 39 24.53 6.27 -13.30
N HIS A 40 24.88 5.44 -12.32
CA HIS A 40 24.18 4.20 -12.02
C HIS A 40 22.73 4.46 -11.59
N PHE A 41 22.50 5.42 -10.70
CA PHE A 41 21.14 5.78 -10.26
C PHE A 41 20.27 6.19 -11.43
N VAL A 42 20.74 7.06 -12.31
CA VAL A 42 19.98 7.52 -13.47
C VAL A 42 19.64 6.37 -14.42
N ALA A 43 20.60 5.46 -14.64
CA ALA A 43 20.36 4.28 -15.48
C ALA A 43 19.33 3.30 -14.89
N ALA A 44 19.29 3.16 -13.57
CA ALA A 44 18.45 2.21 -12.87
C ALA A 44 17.11 2.78 -12.42
N LYS A 45 16.88 4.10 -12.41
CA LYS A 45 15.75 4.75 -11.75
C LYS A 45 14.38 4.24 -12.19
N ALA A 46 14.23 3.85 -13.45
CA ALA A 46 12.97 3.31 -13.98
C ALA A 46 12.57 1.96 -13.36
N THR A 47 13.54 1.24 -12.81
CA THR A 47 13.34 -0.07 -12.18
C THR A 47 13.52 -0.05 -10.66
N LEU A 48 13.91 1.10 -10.11
CA LEU A 48 14.06 1.24 -8.66
C LEU A 48 12.72 1.07 -7.95
N LYS A 49 12.74 0.24 -6.92
CA LYS A 49 11.61 -0.02 -6.04
C LYS A 49 11.99 0.39 -4.61
N MET A 50 11.12 1.17 -3.98
CA MET A 50 11.35 1.71 -2.64
C MET A 50 10.49 1.00 -1.57
N GLY A 51 10.02 -0.22 -1.85
CA GLY A 51 9.14 -0.97 -0.97
C GLY A 51 9.71 -1.27 0.41
N ASP A 52 11.04 -1.45 0.52
CA ASP A 52 11.71 -1.76 1.78
C ASP A 52 12.14 -0.49 2.55
N SER A 53 11.89 0.68 1.99
CA SER A 53 12.33 1.97 2.57
C SER A 53 11.80 2.23 3.98
N PRO A 54 10.58 1.83 4.38
CA PRO A 54 10.09 2.04 5.73
C PRO A 54 10.99 1.45 6.80
N SER A 55 11.59 0.28 6.52
CA SER A 55 12.46 -0.42 7.47
C SER A 55 13.74 0.34 7.81
N VAL A 56 14.23 1.17 6.89
CA VAL A 56 15.44 1.99 7.06
C VAL A 56 15.07 3.44 7.34
N ALA A 57 14.12 3.99 6.60
CA ALA A 57 13.79 5.41 6.66
C ALA A 57 13.28 5.85 8.04
N ARG A 58 12.63 4.96 8.79
CA ARG A 58 12.21 5.25 10.17
C ARG A 58 13.37 5.52 11.13
N LEU A 59 14.56 5.04 10.81
CA LEU A 59 15.77 5.30 11.60
C LEU A 59 16.38 6.67 11.30
N LEU A 60 16.02 7.24 10.14
CA LEU A 60 16.53 8.54 9.72
C LEU A 60 15.72 9.65 10.39
N ARG A 61 16.40 10.42 11.23
CA ARG A 61 15.78 11.51 12.01
C ARG A 61 14.60 11.05 12.86
N GLY A 62 14.57 9.79 13.26
CA GLY A 62 13.56 9.18 14.09
C GLY A 62 14.15 8.56 15.35
N ASP A 63 13.28 7.94 16.13
CA ASP A 63 13.63 7.17 17.31
C ASP A 63 13.58 5.68 16.97
N PRO A 64 14.70 4.95 17.02
CA PRO A 64 14.73 3.53 16.66
C PRO A 64 13.87 2.68 17.60
N ASP A 65 13.67 3.12 18.84
CA ASP A 65 12.95 2.36 19.86
C ASP A 65 11.45 2.72 19.92
N ASP A 66 11.07 3.85 19.31
CA ASP A 66 9.69 4.33 19.32
C ASP A 66 9.19 4.70 17.91
N PRO A 67 8.57 3.75 17.18
CA PRO A 67 8.00 3.99 15.84
C PRO A 67 6.83 4.98 15.82
N THR A 68 6.25 5.31 16.98
CA THR A 68 5.15 6.28 17.04
C THR A 68 5.63 7.72 16.87
N ARG A 69 6.93 7.95 17.00
CA ARG A 69 7.50 9.28 16.81
C ARG A 69 7.72 9.59 15.32
N PRO A 70 7.59 10.87 14.97
CA PRO A 70 7.87 11.31 13.59
C PRO A 70 9.29 10.97 13.17
N SER A 71 9.40 10.46 11.95
CA SER A 71 10.68 10.16 11.30
C SER A 71 10.59 10.49 9.81
N TRP A 72 11.71 10.43 9.09
CA TRP A 72 11.67 10.57 7.64
C TRP A 72 10.93 9.41 6.94
N GLY A 73 10.84 8.27 7.59
CA GLY A 73 10.06 7.11 7.11
C GLY A 73 8.58 7.16 7.43
N GLY A 74 8.17 8.16 8.21
CA GLY A 74 6.78 8.32 8.62
C GLY A 74 6.58 8.24 10.13
N GLN A 75 5.34 8.11 10.50
CA GLN A 75 4.86 7.90 11.87
C GLN A 75 3.92 6.70 11.86
N PHE A 76 4.08 5.81 12.82
CA PHE A 76 3.40 4.54 12.81
C PHE A 76 2.63 4.33 14.11
N VAL A 77 1.60 3.50 14.04
CA VAL A 77 0.87 3.01 15.20
C VAL A 77 0.94 1.48 15.25
N PRO A 78 0.74 0.85 16.40
CA PRO A 78 0.62 -0.62 16.45
C PRO A 78 -0.45 -1.10 15.48
N LEU A 79 -0.17 -2.21 14.81
CA LEU A 79 -1.17 -2.81 13.91
C LEU A 79 -2.41 -3.17 14.73
N TRP A 80 -3.57 -2.69 14.30
CA TRP A 80 -4.85 -3.05 14.92
C TRP A 80 -5.39 -4.36 14.38
N GLY A 81 -6.24 -5.01 15.16
CA GLY A 81 -6.97 -6.19 14.75
C GLY A 81 -7.99 -5.89 13.64
N HIS A 82 -8.51 -6.95 13.04
CA HIS A 82 -9.65 -6.87 12.12
C HIS A 82 -9.41 -6.06 10.83
N ARG A 83 -8.18 -5.98 10.35
CA ARG A 83 -7.91 -5.43 9.00
C ARG A 83 -8.44 -6.32 7.89
N THR A 84 -8.70 -7.57 8.18
CA THR A 84 -9.36 -8.48 7.24
C THR A 84 -10.86 -8.39 7.46
N THR A 85 -11.57 -8.00 6.41
CA THR A 85 -13.03 -8.05 6.36
C THR A 85 -13.43 -9.30 5.59
N VAL A 86 -14.16 -10.19 6.23
CA VAL A 86 -14.67 -11.42 5.60
C VAL A 86 -16.15 -11.22 5.26
N PHE A 87 -16.49 -11.40 4.00
CA PHE A 87 -17.84 -11.44 3.51
C PHE A 87 -18.27 -12.89 3.26
N GLU A 88 -19.29 -13.32 3.96
CA GLU A 88 -19.87 -14.66 3.81
C GLU A 88 -20.88 -14.64 2.64
N GLY A 89 -20.35 -14.70 1.41
CA GLY A 89 -21.11 -14.62 0.17
C GLY A 89 -20.82 -13.40 -0.68
N TRP A 90 -21.71 -13.12 -1.61
CA TRP A 90 -21.65 -11.97 -2.49
C TRP A 90 -22.16 -10.71 -1.78
N THR A 91 -21.54 -9.58 -2.08
CA THR A 91 -21.85 -8.30 -1.43
C THR A 91 -22.74 -7.42 -2.31
N ASN A 92 -23.38 -6.46 -1.65
CA ASN A 92 -24.07 -5.33 -2.29
C ASN A 92 -23.37 -4.02 -1.89
N GLY A 93 -23.68 -2.91 -2.43
CA GLY A 93 -22.96 -1.65 -2.16
C GLY A 93 -23.04 -1.14 -0.71
N GLU A 94 -23.84 -1.74 0.17
CA GLU A 94 -23.97 -1.40 1.59
C GLU A 94 -22.92 -2.07 2.46
N ASP A 95 -22.37 -3.20 1.99
CA ASP A 95 -21.27 -3.89 2.67
C ASP A 95 -19.99 -3.03 2.64
N SER A 96 -19.23 -3.03 3.73
CA SER A 96 -18.05 -2.15 3.83
C SER A 96 -16.81 -2.87 4.28
N ALA A 97 -15.65 -2.42 3.76
CA ALA A 97 -14.32 -2.86 4.12
C ALA A 97 -13.39 -1.66 4.30
N GLU A 98 -12.20 -1.89 4.87
CA GLU A 98 -11.22 -0.82 5.03
C GLU A 98 -10.31 -0.69 3.80
N VAL A 99 -10.01 0.55 3.44
CA VAL A 99 -8.96 0.85 2.45
C VAL A 99 -7.62 0.30 2.95
N PHE A 100 -6.88 -0.36 2.06
CA PHE A 100 -5.64 -1.09 2.36
C PHE A 100 -5.80 -2.26 3.34
N GLY A 101 -7.03 -2.61 3.72
CA GLY A 101 -7.33 -3.87 4.39
C GLY A 101 -7.39 -5.03 3.40
N ILE A 102 -7.48 -6.22 3.92
CA ILE A 102 -7.77 -7.42 3.13
C ILE A 102 -9.28 -7.64 3.15
N THR A 103 -9.88 -7.68 1.99
CA THR A 103 -11.27 -8.09 1.82
C THR A 103 -11.27 -9.53 1.31
N GLU A 104 -11.89 -10.44 2.03
CA GLU A 104 -12.01 -11.85 1.67
C GLU A 104 -13.48 -12.20 1.44
N PHE A 105 -13.79 -12.75 0.29
CA PHE A 105 -15.11 -13.26 -0.05
C PHE A 105 -15.08 -14.77 0.10
N VAL A 106 -16.00 -15.31 0.89
CA VAL A 106 -16.12 -16.74 1.14
C VAL A 106 -17.45 -17.20 0.60
N VAL A 107 -17.42 -17.97 -0.47
CA VAL A 107 -18.64 -18.47 -1.11
C VAL A 107 -18.66 -19.99 -1.09
N PRO A 108 -19.83 -20.62 -0.93
CA PRO A 108 -19.94 -22.07 -0.99
C PRO A 108 -19.41 -22.60 -2.33
N MET A 109 -18.69 -23.70 -2.28
CA MET A 109 -18.28 -24.40 -3.49
C MET A 109 -19.52 -24.95 -4.20
N PRO A 110 -19.73 -24.64 -5.49
CA PRO A 110 -20.88 -25.12 -6.21
C PRO A 110 -20.82 -26.63 -6.44
N GLN A 111 -21.98 -27.26 -6.52
CA GLN A 111 -22.08 -28.70 -6.79
C GLN A 111 -21.42 -29.01 -8.15
N GLY A 112 -20.57 -30.03 -8.18
CA GLY A 112 -19.87 -30.45 -9.38
C GLY A 112 -18.55 -29.71 -9.63
N TRP A 113 -18.09 -28.85 -8.72
CA TRP A 113 -16.78 -28.25 -8.81
C TRP A 113 -15.69 -29.30 -8.82
N GLY A 114 -14.72 -29.19 -9.71
CA GLY A 114 -13.56 -30.08 -9.81
C GLY A 114 -12.33 -29.32 -10.32
N ASP A 115 -11.19 -30.00 -10.42
CA ASP A 115 -9.86 -29.41 -10.69
C ASP A 115 -9.76 -28.63 -12.01
N HIS A 116 -10.68 -28.87 -12.95
CA HIS A 116 -10.71 -28.16 -14.23
C HIS A 116 -11.51 -26.86 -14.17
N HIS A 117 -12.20 -26.60 -13.06
CA HIS A 117 -12.94 -25.36 -12.88
C HIS A 117 -12.04 -24.26 -12.31
N TRP A 118 -12.35 -23.06 -12.74
CA TRP A 118 -11.73 -21.85 -12.24
C TRP A 118 -12.75 -20.75 -12.08
N ALA A 119 -12.48 -19.83 -11.19
CA ALA A 119 -13.23 -18.59 -11.05
C ALA A 119 -12.27 -17.45 -10.70
N GLN A 120 -12.61 -16.26 -11.16
CA GLN A 120 -11.88 -15.04 -10.83
C GLN A 120 -12.85 -13.88 -10.63
N MET A 121 -12.49 -12.99 -9.73
CA MET A 121 -13.24 -11.77 -9.44
C MET A 121 -12.50 -10.58 -10.03
N ILE A 122 -13.19 -9.77 -10.83
CA ILE A 122 -12.64 -8.61 -11.53
C ILE A 122 -13.26 -7.36 -10.94
N PHE A 123 -12.43 -6.49 -10.36
CA PHE A 123 -12.85 -5.22 -9.75
C PHE A 123 -12.62 -4.02 -10.66
N ASP A 124 -11.48 -4.03 -11.35
CA ASP A 124 -11.03 -2.93 -12.21
C ASP A 124 -10.10 -3.53 -13.27
N GLU A 125 -10.30 -3.16 -14.54
CA GLU A 125 -9.50 -3.65 -15.65
C GLU A 125 -8.00 -3.29 -15.54
N SER A 126 -7.67 -2.29 -14.72
CA SER A 126 -6.28 -1.90 -14.46
C SER A 126 -5.58 -2.77 -13.41
N GLN A 127 -6.30 -3.68 -12.74
CA GLN A 127 -5.77 -4.54 -11.69
C GLN A 127 -5.87 -6.02 -12.10
N PRO A 128 -4.92 -6.86 -11.66
CA PRO A 128 -5.02 -8.29 -11.87
C PRO A 128 -6.30 -8.84 -11.23
N PRO A 129 -6.99 -9.77 -11.89
CA PRO A 129 -8.13 -10.45 -11.30
C PRO A 129 -7.74 -11.20 -10.02
N SER A 130 -8.65 -11.22 -9.06
CA SER A 130 -8.52 -12.07 -7.88
C SER A 130 -8.93 -13.49 -8.23
N GLN A 131 -7.96 -14.40 -8.28
CA GLN A 131 -8.22 -15.82 -8.52
C GLN A 131 -8.86 -16.47 -7.30
N ALA A 132 -9.83 -17.34 -7.52
CA ALA A 132 -10.38 -18.17 -6.47
C ALA A 132 -9.36 -19.23 -6.01
N TRP A 133 -9.34 -19.49 -4.72
CA TRP A 133 -8.72 -20.71 -4.19
C TRP A 133 -9.71 -21.51 -3.37
N VAL A 134 -9.52 -22.83 -3.39
CA VAL A 134 -10.37 -23.77 -2.67
C VAL A 134 -9.87 -23.92 -1.24
N THR A 135 -10.78 -23.83 -0.28
CA THR A 135 -10.52 -24.19 1.10
C THR A 135 -11.71 -25.00 1.61
N GLU A 136 -11.48 -26.27 1.88
CA GLU A 136 -12.55 -27.20 2.27
C GLU A 136 -13.69 -27.22 1.25
N ASP A 137 -14.88 -26.78 1.65
CA ASP A 137 -16.09 -26.71 0.83
C ASP A 137 -16.42 -25.30 0.34
N THR A 138 -15.44 -24.38 0.38
CA THR A 138 -15.60 -22.99 -0.02
C THR A 138 -14.62 -22.57 -1.10
N LEU A 139 -15.02 -21.59 -1.88
CA LEU A 139 -14.16 -20.80 -2.74
C LEU A 139 -13.94 -19.44 -2.10
N ARG A 140 -12.69 -18.97 -2.11
CA ARG A 140 -12.31 -17.71 -1.51
C ARG A 140 -11.64 -16.81 -2.54
N PHE A 141 -11.94 -15.50 -2.45
CA PHE A 141 -11.31 -14.47 -3.27
C PHE A 141 -10.77 -13.39 -2.33
N ARG A 142 -9.62 -12.83 -2.64
CA ARG A 142 -9.04 -11.73 -1.86
C ARG A 142 -8.81 -10.49 -2.70
N PHE A 143 -9.13 -9.36 -2.11
CA PHE A 143 -8.90 -8.06 -2.70
C PHE A 143 -8.44 -7.07 -1.64
N ALA A 144 -7.58 -6.13 -2.02
CA ALA A 144 -7.16 -5.03 -1.15
C ALA A 144 -7.54 -3.70 -1.82
N PRO A 145 -8.66 -3.08 -1.41
CA PRO A 145 -9.08 -1.82 -2.00
C PRO A 145 -8.09 -0.71 -1.68
N ARG A 146 -7.71 0.07 -2.69
CA ARG A 146 -6.73 1.16 -2.54
C ARG A 146 -7.37 2.53 -2.37
N ASP A 147 -8.63 2.66 -2.77
CA ASP A 147 -9.37 3.91 -2.75
C ASP A 147 -10.64 3.79 -1.92
N ALA A 148 -10.98 4.86 -1.20
CA ALA A 148 -12.25 4.95 -0.49
C ALA A 148 -13.38 5.29 -1.47
N LYS A 149 -13.96 4.24 -2.05
CA LYS A 149 -15.04 4.33 -3.04
C LYS A 149 -15.88 3.06 -3.05
N LEU A 150 -16.97 3.08 -3.81
CA LEU A 150 -17.67 1.88 -4.20
C LEU A 150 -16.80 1.07 -5.17
N TRP A 151 -16.62 -0.21 -4.88
CA TRP A 151 -15.90 -1.18 -5.70
C TRP A 151 -16.90 -2.19 -6.28
N PRO A 152 -17.40 -1.96 -7.48
CA PRO A 152 -18.16 -2.97 -8.19
C PRO A 152 -17.25 -4.10 -8.65
N TYR A 153 -17.79 -5.29 -8.75
CA TYR A 153 -17.07 -6.44 -9.29
C TYR A 153 -17.99 -7.32 -10.12
N ARG A 154 -17.39 -8.12 -11.00
CA ARG A 154 -18.01 -9.25 -11.68
C ARG A 154 -17.19 -10.50 -11.46
N VAL A 155 -17.84 -11.65 -11.55
CA VAL A 155 -17.16 -12.95 -11.48
C VAL A 155 -17.13 -13.58 -12.85
N GLU A 156 -15.98 -14.04 -13.26
CA GLU A 156 -15.79 -14.87 -14.46
C GLU A 156 -15.41 -16.29 -14.05
N SER A 157 -15.98 -17.27 -14.71
CA SER A 157 -15.75 -18.69 -14.42
C SER A 157 -16.14 -19.55 -15.62
N ASN A 158 -15.53 -20.72 -15.71
CA ASN A 158 -16.04 -21.77 -16.59
C ASN A 158 -17.12 -22.64 -15.93
N HIS A 159 -17.47 -22.40 -14.66
CA HIS A 159 -18.55 -23.10 -13.98
C HIS A 159 -19.88 -22.31 -14.11
N PRO A 160 -20.99 -22.97 -14.52
CA PRO A 160 -22.27 -22.28 -14.81
C PRO A 160 -22.85 -21.49 -13.63
N SER A 161 -22.59 -21.91 -12.39
CA SER A 161 -23.14 -21.25 -11.19
C SER A 161 -22.61 -19.83 -10.97
N PHE A 162 -21.56 -19.43 -11.66
CA PHE A 162 -21.00 -18.09 -11.54
C PHE A 162 -21.31 -17.18 -12.72
N GLN A 163 -22.11 -17.65 -13.68
CA GLN A 163 -22.52 -16.82 -14.81
C GLN A 163 -23.40 -15.66 -14.36
N GLY A 164 -22.98 -14.44 -14.71
CA GLY A 164 -23.69 -13.21 -14.40
C GLY A 164 -23.64 -12.80 -12.92
N VAL A 165 -22.74 -13.37 -12.12
CA VAL A 165 -22.52 -12.93 -10.76
C VAL A 165 -21.81 -11.58 -10.78
N GLU A 166 -22.49 -10.58 -10.22
CA GLU A 166 -21.99 -9.23 -10.01
C GLU A 166 -22.29 -8.78 -8.59
N GLY A 167 -21.53 -7.84 -8.09
CA GLY A 167 -21.75 -7.26 -6.78
C GLY A 167 -20.93 -6.01 -6.58
N ALA A 168 -20.96 -5.48 -5.38
CA ALA A 168 -20.17 -4.32 -4.99
C ALA A 168 -19.97 -4.29 -3.48
N PHE A 169 -18.93 -3.58 -3.03
CA PHE A 169 -18.79 -3.18 -1.63
C PHE A 169 -18.19 -1.78 -1.55
N THR A 170 -18.38 -1.09 -0.43
CA THR A 170 -17.82 0.25 -0.21
C THR A 170 -16.56 0.17 0.63
N ALA A 171 -15.43 0.61 0.08
CA ALA A 171 -14.22 0.76 0.85
C ALA A 171 -14.21 2.11 1.58
N GLN A 172 -13.88 2.11 2.86
CA GLN A 172 -13.86 3.28 3.74
C GLN A 172 -12.52 3.42 4.43
N ALA A 173 -12.16 4.64 4.80
CA ALA A 173 -11.03 4.85 5.68
C ALA A 173 -11.25 4.15 7.04
N PRO A 174 -10.22 3.56 7.64
CA PRO A 174 -10.32 2.96 8.95
C PRO A 174 -10.80 4.00 9.99
N SER A 175 -11.68 3.58 10.90
CA SER A 175 -12.10 4.47 11.97
C SER A 175 -11.02 4.51 13.06
N LEU A 176 -10.78 5.70 13.66
CA LEU A 176 -9.84 5.84 14.76
C LEU A 176 -10.21 5.00 15.99
N ALA A 177 -11.49 4.68 16.16
CA ALA A 177 -11.92 3.81 17.25
C ALA A 177 -11.40 2.37 17.09
N ARG A 178 -11.40 1.85 15.87
CA ARG A 178 -10.90 0.51 15.55
C ARG A 178 -9.39 0.37 15.69
N THR A 179 -8.65 1.45 15.48
CA THR A 179 -7.18 1.43 15.56
C THR A 179 -6.64 1.29 16.97
N ARG A 180 -7.51 1.32 17.98
CA ARG A 180 -7.14 1.12 19.39
C ARG A 180 -6.99 -0.35 19.78
N ASP A 181 -7.57 -1.25 18.99
CA ASP A 181 -7.51 -2.68 19.27
C ASP A 181 -6.27 -3.28 18.62
N THR A 182 -5.19 -3.37 19.37
CA THR A 182 -3.93 -3.96 18.89
C THR A 182 -4.13 -5.41 18.46
N ALA A 183 -3.54 -5.80 17.34
CA ALA A 183 -3.58 -7.17 16.85
C ALA A 183 -2.84 -8.10 17.83
N ALA A 184 -3.58 -8.88 18.61
CA ALA A 184 -3.04 -9.75 19.65
C ALA A 184 -2.01 -10.76 19.13
N HIS A 185 -2.13 -11.20 17.86
CA HIS A 185 -1.23 -12.16 17.24
C HIS A 185 0.05 -11.51 16.65
N HIS A 186 0.09 -10.16 16.56
CA HIS A 186 1.20 -9.44 15.96
C HIS A 186 1.57 -8.18 16.78
N PRO A 187 1.95 -8.33 18.05
CA PRO A 187 2.13 -7.19 18.96
C PRO A 187 3.31 -6.26 18.58
N GLN A 188 4.19 -6.72 17.68
CA GLN A 188 5.33 -5.94 17.18
C GLN A 188 5.18 -5.53 15.71
N TRP A 189 3.95 -5.56 15.19
CA TRP A 189 3.66 -5.08 13.86
C TRP A 189 3.11 -3.66 13.92
N TRP A 190 3.56 -2.85 12.98
CA TRP A 190 3.26 -1.44 12.89
C TRP A 190 2.69 -1.12 11.54
N ILE A 191 1.88 -0.08 11.47
CA ILE A 191 1.27 0.41 10.24
C ILE A 191 1.23 1.93 10.24
N ASP A 192 1.05 2.53 9.07
CA ASP A 192 0.87 3.98 8.94
C ASP A 192 -0.21 4.51 9.88
N ASP A 193 0.08 5.63 10.55
CA ASP A 193 -0.88 6.29 11.42
C ASP A 193 -2.11 6.74 10.60
N PRO A 194 -3.31 6.26 10.92
CA PRO A 194 -4.53 6.57 10.18
C PRO A 194 -5.12 7.93 10.51
N ASP A 195 -4.47 8.74 11.35
CA ASP A 195 -4.96 10.08 11.68
C ASP A 195 -5.30 10.84 10.38
N PRO A 196 -6.52 11.36 10.24
CA PRO A 196 -6.92 12.16 9.08
C PRO A 196 -6.00 13.35 8.79
N ALA A 197 -5.37 13.92 9.81
CA ALA A 197 -4.40 15.01 9.65
C ALA A 197 -3.11 14.58 8.92
N LEU A 198 -2.78 13.29 8.97
CA LEU A 198 -1.61 12.69 8.32
C LEU A 198 -1.94 12.08 6.96
N ARG A 199 -3.16 12.24 6.47
CA ARG A 199 -3.59 11.71 5.18
C ARG A 199 -3.21 12.64 4.03
N GLU A 200 -2.94 12.05 2.88
CA GLU A 200 -2.90 12.73 1.59
C GLU A 200 -3.76 11.97 0.57
N GLY A 201 -4.82 12.62 0.09
CA GLY A 201 -5.83 11.96 -0.71
C GLY A 201 -6.41 10.76 0.03
N VAL A 202 -6.34 9.59 -0.58
CA VAL A 202 -6.83 8.31 0.00
C VAL A 202 -5.79 7.59 0.85
N HIS A 203 -4.54 8.09 0.91
CA HIS A 203 -3.42 7.39 1.55
C HIS A 203 -3.26 7.80 3.02
N PRO A 204 -3.61 6.92 3.98
CA PRO A 204 -3.34 7.16 5.40
C PRO A 204 -1.84 7.36 5.65
N GLY A 205 -1.48 8.23 6.57
CA GLY A 205 -0.11 8.43 7.00
C GLY A 205 0.83 9.11 5.99
N ALA A 206 0.43 9.30 4.73
CA ALA A 206 1.34 9.79 3.68
C ALA A 206 1.98 11.15 4.00
N ARG A 207 1.26 12.02 4.68
CA ARG A 207 1.76 13.33 5.11
C ARG A 207 2.87 13.22 6.15
N SER A 208 2.87 12.16 6.96
CA SER A 208 3.91 11.94 7.96
C SER A 208 5.31 11.74 7.32
N VAL A 209 5.35 11.31 6.06
CA VAL A 209 6.57 11.21 5.24
C VAL A 209 6.79 12.48 4.43
N SER A 210 5.80 12.91 3.66
CA SER A 210 5.96 13.99 2.67
C SER A 210 6.34 15.33 3.30
N GLN A 211 5.92 15.61 4.51
CA GLN A 211 6.34 16.81 5.25
C GLN A 211 7.87 16.95 5.39
N TRP A 212 8.60 15.85 5.33
CA TRP A 212 10.06 15.83 5.44
C TRP A 212 10.77 15.84 4.09
N ARG A 213 10.05 15.86 3.00
CA ARG A 213 10.58 15.64 1.66
C ARG A 213 11.72 16.60 1.31
N ALA A 214 11.55 17.88 1.58
CA ALA A 214 12.61 18.85 1.35
C ALA A 214 13.87 18.53 2.17
N ALA A 215 13.71 18.08 3.40
CA ALA A 215 14.82 17.78 4.29
C ALA A 215 15.61 16.53 3.86
N PHE A 216 14.95 15.43 3.55
CA PHE A 216 15.66 14.22 3.16
C PHE A 216 16.22 14.29 1.73
N LEU A 217 15.58 15.01 0.82
CA LEU A 217 16.13 15.25 -0.52
C LEU A 217 17.38 16.15 -0.45
N LYS A 218 17.37 17.17 0.41
CA LYS A 218 18.56 17.98 0.65
C LYS A 218 19.71 17.14 1.20
N ASP A 219 19.46 16.32 2.24
CA ASP A 219 20.48 15.41 2.79
C ASP A 219 21.01 14.43 1.72
N PHE A 220 20.11 13.94 0.87
CA PHE A 220 20.51 13.07 -0.23
C PHE A 220 21.41 13.82 -1.24
N ALA A 221 21.07 15.04 -1.65
CA ALA A 221 21.88 15.85 -2.54
C ALA A 221 23.29 16.09 -1.95
N GLU A 222 23.37 16.49 -0.68
CA GLU A 222 24.64 16.69 0.03
C GLU A 222 25.51 15.42 0.10
N ARG A 223 24.90 14.24 0.15
CA ARG A 223 25.62 12.96 0.07
C ARG A 223 26.10 12.67 -1.34
N MET A 224 25.32 13.00 -2.36
CA MET A 224 25.71 12.83 -3.75
C MET A 224 26.89 13.74 -4.11
N ASP A 225 26.98 14.95 -3.53
CA ASP A 225 28.13 15.85 -3.72
C ASP A 225 29.46 15.23 -3.31
N ARG A 226 29.44 14.28 -2.34
CA ARG A 226 30.67 13.54 -1.93
C ARG A 226 31.18 12.58 -3.01
N CYS A 227 30.36 12.29 -4.02
CA CYS A 227 30.73 11.45 -5.16
C CYS A 227 31.42 12.26 -6.27
N LEU A 228 31.47 13.58 -6.14
CA LEU A 228 32.26 14.45 -7.04
C LEU A 228 33.76 14.33 -6.75
N PRO A 229 34.60 14.53 -7.75
CA PRO A 229 36.03 14.64 -7.52
C PRO A 229 36.31 15.72 -6.47
N GLN A 230 37.06 15.38 -5.46
CA GLN A 230 37.52 16.37 -4.48
C GLN A 230 38.55 17.29 -5.14
N PRO A 231 38.52 18.61 -4.86
CA PRO A 231 39.46 19.56 -5.42
C PRO A 231 40.92 19.27 -5.01
#